data_8ebc9c7bfcd083b5d79fbd5a816b13ab
#
_entry.id   8ebc9c7bfcd083b5d79fbd5a816b13ab
#
_cell.length_a   1.000
_cell.length_b   1.000
_cell.length_c   1.000
_cell.angle_alpha   90.00
_cell.angle_beta   90.00
_cell.angle_gamma   90.00
#
_symmetry.space_group_name_H-M   'P 1'
#
loop_
_entity.id
_entity.type
_entity.pdbx_description
1 polymer ?
#
loop_
_entity_poly.entity_id
_entity_poly.type
_entity_poly.pdbx_seq_one_letter_code
_entity_poly.pdbx_strand_id
1 'polypeptide(L)'
;MNGDAGRIATGEPVTATTPSTRRSLPPLVEPGPELGREEVARYSRHLIIPNVGVTGQRRLKNARVLCIGAGGLGSPALLYLAAAGVGTIGIVEFDDVETSNLQRQVIHGRSDVGRPKADSARDSILAINDGVTVRLHETRLESSNAVQLFEQYDLILDGTDNFATRYLVNDAAVLAGKPYVWGSIFRFEGQVSVFWEDAPDGRGLNYRDLYPEAPPPGMVPSCAEGGVLGVLPGTIGTVMATEAIKLVTGIGEPLLGRLLIYDALAMSFRTVTLRRDPGRVPVTELVDYEAFCGIVPDAAASARSAVTPSELRRMLDEGRDLALIDVREPVEWEIVRIDGARLVPKDRILSGEVLADLPQNTPIVLYCKTGIRSAEALEVLVRAGFSDATHLHGGVIAWAQQVDPSLPVY
;
A
#
# COMPACT_ATOMS: atom_id res chain seq x y z
N MET A 1 5.85 66.01 -5.61
CA MET A 1 5.11 64.75 -5.60
C MET A 1 5.98 63.77 -6.34
N ASN A 2 6.82 63.07 -5.64
CA ASN A 2 7.78 62.13 -6.23
C ASN A 2 7.26 60.70 -6.02
N GLY A 3 7.00 60.05 -7.15
CA GLY A 3 6.61 58.61 -7.17
C GLY A 3 7.83 57.74 -7.04
N ASP A 4 7.85 56.93 -6.00
CA ASP A 4 8.89 55.93 -5.74
C ASP A 4 8.55 54.68 -6.57
N ALA A 5 9.35 54.46 -7.63
CA ALA A 5 9.26 53.27 -8.47
C ALA A 5 10.06 52.15 -7.82
N GLY A 6 9.34 51.16 -7.25
CA GLY A 6 9.91 49.98 -6.64
C GLY A 6 10.88 49.24 -7.58
N ARG A 7 12.14 49.09 -7.21
CA ARG A 7 13.11 48.26 -7.88
C ARG A 7 12.74 46.80 -7.72
N ILE A 8 12.46 46.13 -8.82
CA ILE A 8 12.44 44.65 -8.90
C ILE A 8 13.88 44.19 -8.69
N ALA A 9 14.13 43.46 -7.60
CA ALA A 9 15.42 42.84 -7.36
C ALA A 9 15.68 41.79 -8.46
N THR A 10 16.69 42.10 -9.29
CA THR A 10 17.24 41.11 -10.23
C THR A 10 17.98 40.06 -9.41
N GLY A 11 17.38 38.89 -9.26
CA GLY A 11 18.02 37.74 -8.63
C GLY A 11 19.33 37.39 -9.34
N GLU A 12 20.38 37.23 -8.54
CA GLU A 12 21.68 36.74 -9.03
C GLU A 12 21.45 35.38 -9.75
N PRO A 13 22.19 35.09 -10.82
CA PRO A 13 22.11 33.83 -11.49
C PRO A 13 22.50 32.72 -10.50
N VAL A 14 21.56 31.78 -10.28
CA VAL A 14 21.82 30.56 -9.50
C VAL A 14 23.04 29.89 -10.15
N THR A 15 24.18 29.97 -9.49
CA THR A 15 25.39 29.27 -9.92
C THR A 15 25.07 27.79 -10.03
N ALA A 16 25.23 27.25 -11.22
CA ALA A 16 25.10 25.83 -11.47
C ALA A 16 26.04 25.10 -10.52
N THR A 17 25.48 24.48 -9.49
CA THR A 17 26.18 23.56 -8.61
C THR A 17 26.79 22.48 -9.48
N THR A 18 28.12 22.35 -9.44
CA THR A 18 28.88 21.26 -10.05
C THR A 18 28.16 19.94 -9.79
N PRO A 19 27.93 19.09 -10.81
CA PRO A 19 27.26 17.82 -10.57
C PRO A 19 28.10 17.05 -9.55
N SER A 20 27.48 16.80 -8.40
CA SER A 20 28.01 15.85 -7.41
C SER A 20 28.36 14.58 -8.18
N THR A 21 29.54 14.01 -7.96
CA THR A 21 29.97 12.71 -8.50
C THR A 21 29.15 11.55 -7.90
N ARG A 22 27.88 11.77 -7.69
CA ARG A 22 26.92 10.77 -7.25
C ARG A 22 26.71 9.80 -8.40
N ARG A 23 26.98 8.52 -8.14
CA ARG A 23 26.93 7.44 -9.12
C ARG A 23 25.51 7.24 -9.58
N SER A 24 25.15 7.70 -10.79
CA SER A 24 23.94 7.27 -11.47
C SER A 24 23.99 5.76 -11.68
N LEU A 25 22.84 5.10 -11.67
CA LEU A 25 22.76 3.71 -12.12
C LEU A 25 22.72 3.68 -13.65
N PRO A 26 23.25 2.62 -14.29
CA PRO A 26 23.01 2.40 -15.71
C PRO A 26 21.49 2.26 -15.94
N PRO A 27 21.01 2.65 -17.14
CA PRO A 27 19.60 2.46 -17.48
C PRO A 27 19.25 0.98 -17.46
N LEU A 28 18.05 0.64 -16.95
CA LEU A 28 17.57 -0.74 -16.92
C LEU A 28 17.22 -1.28 -18.32
N VAL A 29 16.91 -0.39 -19.25
CA VAL A 29 16.34 -0.77 -20.55
C VAL A 29 17.11 -0.06 -21.68
N GLU A 30 17.44 -0.81 -22.71
CA GLU A 30 18.01 -0.25 -23.93
C GLU A 30 16.96 0.55 -24.73
N PRO A 31 17.37 1.56 -25.53
CA PRO A 31 16.44 2.30 -26.34
C PRO A 31 15.69 1.41 -27.34
N GLY A 32 14.37 1.49 -27.33
CA GLY A 32 13.49 0.80 -28.27
C GLY A 32 13.47 1.44 -29.68
N PRO A 33 12.49 1.07 -30.52
CA PRO A 33 12.30 1.63 -31.85
C PRO A 33 12.19 3.16 -31.84
N GLU A 34 12.42 3.78 -33.01
CA GLU A 34 12.25 5.22 -33.18
C GLU A 34 10.83 5.69 -32.86
N LEU A 35 10.72 6.95 -32.44
CA LEU A 35 9.44 7.56 -32.12
C LEU A 35 8.74 7.99 -33.39
N GLY A 36 7.47 7.62 -33.52
CA GLY A 36 6.62 8.13 -34.57
C GLY A 36 6.25 9.61 -34.39
N ARG A 37 5.66 10.20 -35.40
CA ARG A 37 5.29 11.64 -35.40
C ARG A 37 4.35 11.98 -34.22
N GLU A 38 3.38 11.13 -33.94
CA GLU A 38 2.42 11.34 -32.84
C GLU A 38 3.09 11.22 -31.48
N GLU A 39 4.00 10.24 -31.33
CA GLU A 39 4.78 10.07 -30.10
C GLU A 39 5.70 11.28 -29.84
N VAL A 40 6.33 11.83 -30.89
CA VAL A 40 7.15 13.04 -30.78
C VAL A 40 6.29 14.23 -30.33
N ALA A 41 5.09 14.37 -30.83
CA ALA A 41 4.16 15.42 -30.41
C ALA A 41 3.71 15.21 -28.95
N ARG A 42 3.31 13.97 -28.59
CA ARG A 42 2.83 13.60 -27.25
C ARG A 42 3.91 13.84 -26.20
N TYR A 43 5.12 13.36 -26.44
CA TYR A 43 6.22 13.41 -25.46
C TYR A 43 7.15 14.62 -25.63
N SER A 44 6.77 15.61 -26.39
CA SER A 44 7.61 16.77 -26.71
C SER A 44 8.22 17.45 -25.44
N ARG A 45 7.48 17.45 -24.32
CA ARG A 45 7.97 18.02 -23.06
C ARG A 45 9.07 17.17 -22.39
N HIS A 46 9.06 15.87 -22.56
CA HIS A 46 10.17 14.99 -22.18
C HIS A 46 11.37 15.13 -23.10
N LEU A 47 11.13 15.22 -24.42
CA LEU A 47 12.18 15.25 -25.43
C LEU A 47 13.09 16.46 -25.33
N ILE A 48 12.58 17.61 -24.83
CA ILE A 48 13.35 18.84 -24.66
C ILE A 48 14.14 18.88 -23.33
N ILE A 49 13.94 17.90 -22.43
CA ILE A 49 14.75 17.78 -21.20
C ILE A 49 16.07 17.09 -21.58
N PRO A 50 17.24 17.76 -21.47
CA PRO A 50 18.51 17.21 -21.96
C PRO A 50 18.84 15.82 -21.44
N ASN A 51 18.50 15.54 -20.17
CA ASN A 51 18.82 14.26 -19.52
C ASN A 51 17.87 13.12 -19.93
N VAL A 52 16.69 13.42 -20.46
CA VAL A 52 15.73 12.43 -20.98
C VAL A 52 15.93 12.30 -22.49
N GLY A 53 15.67 13.37 -23.23
CA GLY A 53 15.81 13.42 -24.69
C GLY A 53 15.08 12.30 -25.43
N VAL A 54 15.41 12.13 -26.69
CA VAL A 54 14.87 11.05 -27.54
C VAL A 54 15.28 9.68 -27.01
N THR A 55 16.52 9.54 -26.54
CA THR A 55 17.05 8.26 -26.05
C THR A 55 16.31 7.78 -24.79
N GLY A 56 16.07 8.66 -23.81
CA GLY A 56 15.31 8.32 -22.61
C GLY A 56 13.86 7.96 -22.93
N GLN A 57 13.21 8.71 -23.84
CA GLN A 57 11.84 8.38 -24.25
C GLN A 57 11.75 7.04 -24.98
N ARG A 58 12.74 6.68 -25.81
CA ARG A 58 12.82 5.37 -26.45
C ARG A 58 13.05 4.23 -25.45
N ARG A 59 13.74 4.48 -24.32
CA ARG A 59 13.86 3.54 -23.21
C ARG A 59 12.52 3.33 -22.52
N LEU A 60 11.78 4.42 -22.23
CA LEU A 60 10.42 4.32 -21.67
C LEU A 60 9.51 3.50 -22.57
N LYS A 61 9.52 3.78 -23.89
CA LYS A 61 8.75 3.03 -24.90
C LYS A 61 9.08 1.53 -24.90
N ASN A 62 10.31 1.15 -24.60
CA ASN A 62 10.76 -0.25 -24.59
C ASN A 62 10.59 -0.94 -23.23
N ALA A 63 10.31 -0.18 -22.17
CA ALA A 63 10.22 -0.69 -20.81
C ALA A 63 8.94 -1.49 -20.57
N ARG A 64 9.09 -2.52 -19.72
CA ARG A 64 8.00 -3.33 -19.18
C ARG A 64 8.00 -3.16 -17.67
N VAL A 65 6.96 -2.54 -17.12
CA VAL A 65 6.82 -2.25 -15.70
C VAL A 65 5.61 -3.00 -15.16
N LEU A 66 5.79 -3.77 -14.07
CA LEU A 66 4.72 -4.46 -13.37
C LEU A 66 4.33 -3.68 -12.13
N CYS A 67 3.06 -3.36 -11.98
CA CYS A 67 2.51 -2.76 -10.77
C CYS A 67 1.72 -3.83 -9.99
N ILE A 68 2.09 -4.02 -8.73
CA ILE A 68 1.35 -4.88 -7.81
C ILE A 68 0.34 -4.01 -7.07
N GLY A 69 -0.92 -4.17 -7.46
CA GLY A 69 -2.06 -3.38 -6.96
C GLY A 69 -2.37 -2.13 -7.80
N ALA A 70 -3.65 -1.93 -8.11
CA ALA A 70 -4.21 -0.70 -8.69
C ALA A 70 -4.93 0.14 -7.62
N GLY A 71 -4.51 0.01 -6.37
CA GLY A 71 -5.05 0.72 -5.21
C GLY A 71 -4.56 2.17 -5.09
N GLY A 72 -4.43 2.66 -3.86
CA GLY A 72 -4.06 4.06 -3.60
C GLY A 72 -2.71 4.46 -4.19
N LEU A 73 -1.66 3.67 -3.96
CA LEU A 73 -0.30 3.94 -4.48
C LEU A 73 -0.20 3.63 -5.98
N GLY A 74 -0.81 2.53 -6.41
CA GLY A 74 -0.82 2.13 -7.81
C GLY A 74 -1.54 3.12 -8.72
N SER A 75 -2.64 3.73 -8.26
CA SER A 75 -3.43 4.68 -9.04
C SER A 75 -2.61 5.82 -9.66
N PRO A 76 -1.95 6.69 -8.91
CA PRO A 76 -1.14 7.76 -9.49
C PRO A 76 0.08 7.22 -10.23
N ALA A 77 0.71 6.14 -9.75
CA ALA A 77 1.87 5.56 -10.42
C ALA A 77 1.51 5.08 -11.83
N LEU A 78 0.44 4.31 -11.99
CA LEU A 78 -0.05 3.81 -13.28
C LEU A 78 -0.40 4.94 -14.24
N LEU A 79 -1.11 5.98 -13.78
CA LEU A 79 -1.48 7.13 -14.61
C LEU A 79 -0.24 7.87 -15.14
N TYR A 80 0.75 8.14 -14.29
CA TYR A 80 1.97 8.85 -14.70
C TYR A 80 2.90 7.99 -15.54
N LEU A 81 3.00 6.68 -15.31
CA LEU A 81 3.77 5.78 -16.18
C LEU A 81 3.14 5.68 -17.58
N ALA A 82 1.80 5.62 -17.67
CA ALA A 82 1.08 5.66 -18.93
C ALA A 82 1.30 6.99 -19.67
N ALA A 83 1.15 8.13 -18.97
CA ALA A 83 1.39 9.46 -19.51
C ALA A 83 2.84 9.65 -19.97
N ALA A 84 3.82 9.06 -19.27
CA ALA A 84 5.23 9.08 -19.62
C ALA A 84 5.56 8.18 -20.82
N GLY A 85 4.66 7.29 -21.24
CA GLY A 85 4.84 6.42 -22.40
C GLY A 85 5.69 5.18 -22.10
N VAL A 86 5.52 4.58 -20.94
CA VAL A 86 6.04 3.23 -20.64
C VAL A 86 5.36 2.24 -21.58
N GLY A 87 6.15 1.50 -22.36
CA GLY A 87 5.62 0.71 -23.47
C GLY A 87 4.71 -0.43 -23.06
N THR A 88 5.03 -1.11 -21.96
CA THR A 88 4.18 -2.16 -21.38
C THR A 88 3.99 -1.95 -19.90
N ILE A 89 2.75 -1.91 -19.46
CA ILE A 89 2.35 -1.86 -18.05
C ILE A 89 1.60 -3.14 -17.70
N GLY A 90 2.17 -3.94 -16.79
CA GLY A 90 1.50 -5.07 -16.18
C GLY A 90 0.77 -4.62 -14.91
N ILE A 91 -0.37 -5.20 -14.62
CA ILE A 91 -1.15 -4.93 -13.41
C ILE A 91 -1.54 -6.25 -12.77
N VAL A 92 -1.07 -6.48 -11.54
CA VAL A 92 -1.56 -7.59 -10.71
C VAL A 92 -2.63 -7.03 -9.79
N GLU A 93 -3.88 -7.39 -10.01
CA GLU A 93 -5.01 -6.91 -9.24
C GLU A 93 -6.18 -7.89 -9.39
N PHE A 94 -6.89 -8.15 -8.31
CA PHE A 94 -8.00 -9.11 -8.28
C PHE A 94 -9.24 -8.62 -7.54
N ASP A 95 -9.18 -7.41 -6.95
CA ASP A 95 -10.30 -6.81 -6.23
C ASP A 95 -11.27 -6.08 -7.17
N ASP A 96 -12.48 -5.82 -6.67
CA ASP A 96 -13.45 -4.92 -7.28
C ASP A 96 -13.35 -3.50 -6.73
N VAL A 97 -13.81 -2.53 -7.50
CA VAL A 97 -13.88 -1.12 -7.09
C VAL A 97 -15.01 -0.92 -6.09
N GLU A 98 -14.69 -0.39 -4.93
CA GLU A 98 -15.66 -0.01 -3.91
C GLU A 98 -15.79 1.52 -3.78
N THR A 99 -16.94 1.99 -3.33
CA THR A 99 -17.16 3.42 -3.07
C THR A 99 -16.15 3.99 -2.08
N SER A 100 -15.78 3.20 -1.06
CA SER A 100 -14.77 3.55 -0.04
C SER A 100 -13.36 3.74 -0.61
N ASN A 101 -13.09 3.24 -1.81
CA ASN A 101 -11.81 3.37 -2.49
C ASN A 101 -11.64 4.74 -3.16
N LEU A 102 -12.73 5.35 -3.64
CA LEU A 102 -12.71 6.53 -4.53
C LEU A 102 -12.06 7.76 -3.89
N GLN A 103 -12.00 7.83 -2.56
CA GLN A 103 -11.36 8.94 -1.86
C GLN A 103 -9.82 8.98 -2.00
N ARG A 104 -9.19 7.87 -2.52
CA ARG A 104 -7.73 7.76 -2.68
C ARG A 104 -7.26 7.00 -3.91
N GLN A 105 -8.10 6.19 -4.53
CA GLN A 105 -7.78 5.39 -5.72
C GLN A 105 -8.27 6.11 -6.98
N VAL A 106 -7.59 7.20 -7.32
CA VAL A 106 -8.05 8.18 -8.33
C VAL A 106 -8.03 7.67 -9.79
N ILE A 107 -7.55 6.47 -10.03
CA ILE A 107 -7.61 5.80 -11.34
C ILE A 107 -9.03 5.28 -11.64
N HIS A 108 -9.83 5.07 -10.60
CA HIS A 108 -11.20 4.58 -10.67
C HIS A 108 -12.20 5.70 -10.54
N GLY A 109 -13.28 5.65 -11.31
CA GLY A 109 -14.40 6.58 -11.24
C GLY A 109 -15.63 5.98 -10.55
N ARG A 110 -16.64 6.82 -10.26
CA ARG A 110 -17.91 6.38 -9.69
C ARG A 110 -18.63 5.33 -10.55
N SER A 111 -18.48 5.41 -11.86
CA SER A 111 -19.05 4.46 -12.81
C SER A 111 -18.41 3.06 -12.74
N ASP A 112 -17.24 2.96 -12.08
CA ASP A 112 -16.49 1.71 -11.99
C ASP A 112 -16.83 0.91 -10.73
N VAL A 113 -17.62 1.46 -9.80
CA VAL A 113 -18.02 0.75 -8.57
C VAL A 113 -18.69 -0.58 -8.91
N GLY A 114 -18.15 -1.67 -8.37
CA GLY A 114 -18.56 -3.05 -8.63
C GLY A 114 -17.91 -3.70 -9.86
N ARG A 115 -17.02 -2.97 -10.59
CA ARG A 115 -16.22 -3.55 -11.68
C ARG A 115 -14.86 -4.02 -11.14
N PRO A 116 -14.20 -5.00 -11.79
CA PRO A 116 -12.82 -5.35 -11.48
C PRO A 116 -11.90 -4.12 -11.57
N LYS A 117 -11.07 -3.89 -10.53
CA LYS A 117 -10.10 -2.78 -10.52
C LYS A 117 -9.12 -2.85 -11.67
N ALA A 118 -8.72 -4.06 -12.07
CA ALA A 118 -7.82 -4.28 -13.20
C ALA A 118 -8.38 -3.71 -14.51
N ASP A 119 -9.65 -4.00 -14.81
CA ASP A 119 -10.34 -3.48 -15.99
C ASP A 119 -10.51 -1.97 -15.96
N SER A 120 -10.95 -1.41 -14.83
CA SER A 120 -11.10 0.03 -14.64
C SER A 120 -9.75 0.75 -14.81
N ALA A 121 -8.67 0.21 -14.25
CA ALA A 121 -7.33 0.78 -14.39
C ALA A 121 -6.85 0.74 -15.85
N ARG A 122 -7.06 -0.38 -16.56
CA ARG A 122 -6.72 -0.49 -18.00
C ARG A 122 -7.44 0.58 -18.81
N ASP A 123 -8.75 0.74 -18.60
CA ASP A 123 -9.55 1.69 -19.36
C ASP A 123 -9.07 3.13 -19.11
N SER A 124 -8.73 3.47 -17.86
CA SER A 124 -8.16 4.78 -17.49
C SER A 124 -6.78 5.02 -18.10
N ILE A 125 -5.90 4.01 -18.14
CA ILE A 125 -4.59 4.07 -18.78
C ILE A 125 -4.74 4.34 -20.28
N LEU A 126 -5.58 3.58 -20.95
CA LEU A 126 -5.79 3.71 -22.40
C LEU A 126 -6.48 5.02 -22.77
N ALA A 127 -7.31 5.59 -21.90
CA ALA A 127 -7.87 6.94 -22.09
C ALA A 127 -6.80 8.04 -22.03
N ILE A 128 -5.70 7.83 -21.28
CA ILE A 128 -4.56 8.76 -21.22
C ILE A 128 -3.63 8.53 -22.38
N ASN A 129 -3.30 7.26 -22.66
CA ASN A 129 -2.31 6.89 -23.67
C ASN A 129 -2.61 5.52 -24.29
N ASP A 130 -3.19 5.56 -25.46
CA ASP A 130 -3.57 4.38 -26.25
C ASP A 130 -2.37 3.66 -26.92
N GLY A 131 -1.18 4.28 -26.89
CA GLY A 131 0.08 3.67 -27.33
C GLY A 131 0.71 2.72 -26.31
N VAL A 132 0.15 2.61 -25.10
CA VAL A 132 0.66 1.70 -24.05
C VAL A 132 0.01 0.33 -24.15
N THR A 133 0.82 -0.72 -24.04
CA THR A 133 0.30 -2.09 -23.90
C THR A 133 0.00 -2.39 -22.45
N VAL A 134 -1.27 -2.64 -22.10
CA VAL A 134 -1.66 -3.04 -20.74
C VAL A 134 -1.84 -4.55 -20.69
N ARG A 135 -1.20 -5.21 -19.71
CA ARG A 135 -1.34 -6.64 -19.43
C ARG A 135 -1.96 -6.83 -18.06
N LEU A 136 -3.15 -7.39 -18.02
CA LEU A 136 -3.84 -7.70 -16.77
C LEU A 136 -3.43 -9.09 -16.27
N HIS A 137 -3.13 -9.17 -14.99
CA HIS A 137 -2.92 -10.40 -14.25
C HIS A 137 -3.96 -10.44 -13.13
N GLU A 138 -5.16 -10.90 -13.48
CA GLU A 138 -6.32 -11.01 -12.58
C GLU A 138 -6.12 -12.22 -11.66
N THR A 139 -5.08 -12.17 -10.87
CA THR A 139 -4.68 -13.23 -9.95
C THR A 139 -4.09 -12.65 -8.68
N ARG A 140 -4.21 -13.36 -7.59
CA ARG A 140 -3.46 -13.06 -6.38
C ARG A 140 -1.99 -13.39 -6.61
N LEU A 141 -1.10 -12.49 -6.16
CA LEU A 141 0.33 -12.78 -6.14
C LEU A 141 0.61 -13.80 -5.03
N GLU A 142 1.22 -14.92 -5.42
CA GLU A 142 1.53 -16.03 -4.53
C GLU A 142 2.93 -16.56 -4.79
N SER A 143 3.48 -17.35 -3.83
CA SER A 143 4.79 -17.97 -3.98
C SER A 143 4.89 -18.87 -5.22
N SER A 144 3.77 -19.40 -5.70
CA SER A 144 3.70 -20.26 -6.88
C SER A 144 3.86 -19.51 -8.22
N ASN A 145 3.59 -18.19 -8.27
CA ASN A 145 3.55 -17.44 -9.53
C ASN A 145 4.48 -16.22 -9.57
N ALA A 146 4.92 -15.70 -8.41
CA ALA A 146 5.56 -14.39 -8.30
C ALA A 146 6.87 -14.30 -9.10
N VAL A 147 7.79 -15.26 -8.96
CA VAL A 147 9.10 -15.22 -9.64
C VAL A 147 8.91 -15.26 -11.15
N GLN A 148 8.14 -16.23 -11.67
CA GLN A 148 7.91 -16.38 -13.10
C GLN A 148 7.23 -15.15 -13.71
N LEU A 149 6.35 -14.51 -12.95
CA LEU A 149 5.71 -13.27 -13.38
C LEU A 149 6.71 -12.12 -13.44
N PHE A 150 7.56 -11.95 -12.42
CA PHE A 150 8.54 -10.86 -12.35
C PHE A 150 9.62 -10.96 -13.44
N GLU A 151 10.01 -12.17 -13.84
CA GLU A 151 10.96 -12.37 -14.95
C GLU A 151 10.50 -11.73 -16.27
N GLN A 152 9.19 -11.57 -16.48
CA GLN A 152 8.62 -10.99 -17.72
C GLN A 152 8.74 -9.45 -17.76
N TYR A 153 9.15 -8.81 -16.67
CA TYR A 153 9.22 -7.37 -16.55
C TYR A 153 10.63 -6.89 -16.22
N ASP A 154 10.88 -5.62 -16.47
CA ASP A 154 12.19 -4.99 -16.24
C ASP A 154 12.25 -4.34 -14.86
N LEU A 155 11.10 -3.92 -14.33
CA LEU A 155 10.93 -3.22 -13.06
C LEU A 155 9.59 -3.56 -12.44
N ILE A 156 9.56 -3.70 -11.11
CA ILE A 156 8.36 -3.94 -10.32
C ILE A 156 8.04 -2.68 -9.49
N LEU A 157 6.77 -2.33 -9.35
CA LEU A 157 6.27 -1.34 -8.40
C LEU A 157 5.41 -2.06 -7.36
N ASP A 158 5.80 -1.95 -6.10
CA ASP A 158 5.06 -2.50 -4.97
C ASP A 158 4.17 -1.43 -4.33
N GLY A 159 2.88 -1.46 -4.68
CA GLY A 159 1.82 -0.62 -4.12
C GLY A 159 0.96 -1.32 -3.07
N THR A 160 1.43 -2.43 -2.50
CA THR A 160 0.67 -3.25 -1.56
C THR A 160 0.63 -2.66 -0.15
N ASP A 161 -0.40 -3.01 0.60
CA ASP A 161 -0.66 -2.46 1.94
C ASP A 161 -0.56 -3.49 3.07
N ASN A 162 -0.21 -4.76 2.75
CA ASN A 162 -0.04 -5.81 3.74
C ASN A 162 1.40 -6.38 3.76
N PHE A 163 1.85 -6.78 4.93
CA PHE A 163 3.23 -7.23 5.13
C PHE A 163 3.55 -8.54 4.40
N ALA A 164 2.64 -9.51 4.40
CA ALA A 164 2.87 -10.80 3.74
C ALA A 164 3.19 -10.60 2.25
N THR A 165 2.41 -9.79 1.54
CA THR A 165 2.68 -9.48 0.14
C THR A 165 3.97 -8.68 -0.04
N ARG A 166 4.32 -7.74 0.86
CA ARG A 166 5.58 -6.99 0.78
C ARG A 166 6.82 -7.89 0.87
N TYR A 167 6.83 -8.85 1.80
CA TYR A 167 7.93 -9.83 1.88
C TYR A 167 7.95 -10.76 0.68
N LEU A 168 6.79 -11.21 0.19
CA LEU A 168 6.70 -11.98 -1.05
C LEU A 168 7.25 -11.21 -2.24
N VAL A 169 6.86 -9.93 -2.43
CA VAL A 169 7.36 -9.08 -3.53
C VAL A 169 8.87 -8.92 -3.42
N ASN A 170 9.39 -8.62 -2.23
CA ASN A 170 10.83 -8.52 -2.00
C ASN A 170 11.57 -9.77 -2.43
N ASP A 171 11.16 -10.91 -1.88
CA ASP A 171 11.87 -12.17 -2.07
C ASP A 171 11.75 -12.66 -3.52
N ALA A 172 10.60 -12.50 -4.15
CA ALA A 172 10.41 -12.79 -5.56
C ALA A 172 11.26 -11.87 -6.47
N ALA A 173 11.39 -10.58 -6.13
CA ALA A 173 12.25 -9.65 -6.87
C ALA A 173 13.74 -10.02 -6.73
N VAL A 174 14.18 -10.44 -5.53
CA VAL A 174 15.54 -10.96 -5.31
C VAL A 174 15.80 -12.18 -6.19
N LEU A 175 14.92 -13.19 -6.16
CA LEU A 175 15.07 -14.42 -6.92
C LEU A 175 15.00 -14.22 -8.43
N ALA A 176 14.17 -13.28 -8.89
CA ALA A 176 14.07 -12.90 -10.30
C ALA A 176 15.20 -11.95 -10.77
N GLY A 177 16.07 -11.46 -9.86
CA GLY A 177 17.11 -10.48 -10.15
C GLY A 177 16.59 -9.11 -10.58
N LYS A 178 15.38 -8.71 -10.13
CA LYS A 178 14.71 -7.47 -10.56
C LYS A 178 14.80 -6.38 -9.52
N PRO A 179 15.05 -5.11 -9.95
CA PRO A 179 14.81 -3.96 -9.10
C PRO A 179 13.31 -3.78 -8.85
N TYR A 180 12.97 -3.20 -7.69
CA TYR A 180 11.61 -2.74 -7.46
C TYR A 180 11.56 -1.44 -6.68
N VAL A 181 10.50 -0.67 -6.92
CA VAL A 181 10.17 0.55 -6.17
C VAL A 181 9.11 0.19 -5.16
N TRP A 182 9.42 0.36 -3.89
CA TRP A 182 8.51 0.13 -2.79
C TRP A 182 7.94 1.43 -2.27
N GLY A 183 6.63 1.45 -1.98
CA GLY A 183 5.94 2.53 -1.31
C GLY A 183 5.14 2.06 -0.11
N SER A 184 5.02 2.90 0.90
CA SER A 184 4.18 2.65 2.07
C SER A 184 3.55 3.95 2.56
N ILE A 185 2.32 3.86 3.06
CA ILE A 185 1.58 5.00 3.60
C ILE A 185 0.87 4.58 4.89
N PHE A 186 0.80 5.50 5.82
CA PHE A 186 0.02 5.33 7.05
C PHE A 186 -0.39 6.69 7.59
N ARG A 187 -1.69 6.91 7.80
CA ARG A 187 -2.26 8.17 8.28
C ARG A 187 -1.81 9.39 7.48
N PHE A 188 -0.73 10.04 7.90
CA PHE A 188 -0.15 11.26 7.30
C PHE A 188 1.27 11.08 6.82
N GLU A 189 1.87 9.90 7.07
CA GLU A 189 3.24 9.61 6.65
C GLU A 189 3.29 8.71 5.42
N GLY A 190 4.25 8.97 4.56
CA GLY A 190 4.57 8.14 3.41
C GLY A 190 6.04 7.82 3.31
N GLN A 191 6.35 6.66 2.77
CA GLN A 191 7.72 6.18 2.62
C GLN A 191 7.92 5.64 1.21
N VAL A 192 9.11 5.87 0.63
CA VAL A 192 9.51 5.31 -0.66
C VAL A 192 10.98 4.90 -0.60
N SER A 193 11.29 3.76 -1.18
CA SER A 193 12.65 3.30 -1.42
C SER A 193 12.74 2.50 -2.72
N VAL A 194 13.96 2.32 -3.21
CA VAL A 194 14.28 1.39 -4.28
C VAL A 194 15.09 0.24 -3.69
N PHE A 195 14.72 -0.97 -4.01
CA PHE A 195 15.43 -2.18 -3.64
C PHE A 195 15.86 -2.95 -4.88
N TRP A 196 17.10 -3.42 -4.88
CA TRP A 196 17.68 -4.22 -5.94
C TRP A 196 18.86 -5.02 -5.37
N GLU A 197 18.68 -6.33 -5.17
CA GLU A 197 19.69 -7.20 -4.56
C GLU A 197 21.00 -7.21 -5.36
N ASP A 198 20.90 -7.33 -6.68
CA ASP A 198 22.03 -7.45 -7.60
C ASP A 198 22.40 -6.10 -8.24
N ALA A 199 22.16 -4.99 -7.53
CA ALA A 199 22.49 -3.67 -8.06
C ALA A 199 23.97 -3.54 -8.36
N PRO A 200 24.35 -2.83 -9.45
CA PRO A 200 25.73 -2.62 -9.86
C PRO A 200 26.59 -1.99 -8.74
N ASP A 201 27.91 -2.17 -8.88
CA ASP A 201 28.92 -1.55 -7.99
C ASP A 201 28.84 -1.95 -6.50
N GLY A 202 28.27 -3.11 -6.20
CA GLY A 202 28.10 -3.60 -4.82
C GLY A 202 27.09 -2.79 -4.00
N ARG A 203 26.17 -2.08 -4.65
CA ARG A 203 25.14 -1.25 -4.03
C ARG A 203 23.87 -2.05 -3.66
N GLY A 204 23.91 -3.35 -3.86
CA GLY A 204 22.76 -4.23 -3.65
C GLY A 204 22.23 -4.21 -2.22
N LEU A 205 20.92 -4.04 -2.10
CA LEU A 205 20.17 -4.19 -0.87
C LEU A 205 18.70 -4.53 -1.18
N ASN A 206 18.00 -5.07 -0.19
CA ASN A 206 16.60 -5.42 -0.32
C ASN A 206 15.79 -5.00 0.93
N TYR A 207 14.49 -5.25 0.93
CA TYR A 207 13.57 -4.83 2.00
C TYR A 207 13.96 -5.38 3.38
N ARG A 208 14.58 -6.58 3.45
CA ARG A 208 15.04 -7.18 4.69
C ARG A 208 16.24 -6.48 5.32
N ASP A 209 16.92 -5.58 4.58
CA ASP A 209 17.93 -4.66 5.15
C ASP A 209 17.27 -3.50 5.91
N LEU A 210 16.00 -3.20 5.63
CA LEU A 210 15.21 -2.18 6.35
C LEU A 210 14.34 -2.82 7.44
N TYR A 211 13.68 -3.94 7.11
CA TYR A 211 12.80 -4.67 7.98
C TYR A 211 13.20 -6.17 7.98
N PRO A 212 14.15 -6.57 8.83
CA PRO A 212 14.66 -7.95 8.86
C PRO A 212 13.58 -8.99 9.17
N GLU A 213 12.64 -8.63 10.04
CA GLU A 213 11.56 -9.49 10.52
C GLU A 213 10.21 -8.81 10.30
N ALA A 214 9.20 -9.64 10.03
CA ALA A 214 7.83 -9.13 9.97
C ALA A 214 7.38 -8.66 11.35
N PRO A 215 6.64 -7.54 11.45
CA PRO A 215 6.07 -7.14 12.72
C PRO A 215 5.11 -8.23 13.21
N PRO A 216 5.06 -8.47 14.53
CA PRO A 216 4.07 -9.40 15.09
C PRO A 216 2.65 -9.05 14.64
N PRO A 217 1.79 -10.06 14.42
CA PRO A 217 0.41 -9.83 14.04
C PRO A 217 -0.29 -8.83 14.96
N GLY A 218 -1.10 -7.94 14.40
CA GLY A 218 -1.85 -6.94 15.16
C GLY A 218 -1.03 -5.77 15.72
N MET A 219 0.31 -5.76 15.61
CA MET A 219 1.15 -4.65 16.10
C MET A 219 1.03 -3.40 15.23
N VAL A 220 0.90 -3.59 13.92
CA VAL A 220 0.78 -2.47 12.98
C VAL A 220 -0.58 -2.55 12.30
N PRO A 221 -1.48 -1.57 12.55
CA PRO A 221 -2.79 -1.56 11.91
C PRO A 221 -2.65 -1.38 10.39
N SER A 222 -3.53 -2.03 9.64
CA SER A 222 -3.64 -1.84 8.19
C SER A 222 -4.13 -0.43 7.85
N CYS A 223 -3.98 0.01 6.59
CA CYS A 223 -4.56 1.28 6.14
C CYS A 223 -6.10 1.33 6.31
N ALA A 224 -6.76 0.18 6.27
CA ALA A 224 -8.20 0.07 6.50
C ALA A 224 -8.59 0.30 7.96
N GLU A 225 -7.67 0.06 8.89
CA GLU A 225 -7.89 0.24 10.34
C GLU A 225 -7.33 1.57 10.85
N GLY A 226 -6.12 1.94 10.41
CA GLY A 226 -5.44 3.15 10.84
C GLY A 226 -5.89 4.43 10.13
N GLY A 227 -6.56 4.29 8.98
CA GLY A 227 -6.91 5.39 8.10
C GLY A 227 -5.73 5.91 7.27
N VAL A 228 -6.05 6.67 6.23
CA VAL A 228 -5.07 7.33 5.37
C VAL A 228 -5.66 8.61 4.77
N LEU A 229 -4.91 9.70 4.82
CA LEU A 229 -5.29 10.94 4.14
C LEU A 229 -5.30 10.70 2.62
N GLY A 230 -6.44 10.90 1.96
CA GLY A 230 -6.65 10.48 0.57
C GLY A 230 -5.68 11.06 -0.46
N VAL A 231 -5.09 12.23 -0.21
CA VAL A 231 -4.08 12.83 -1.08
C VAL A 231 -2.67 12.22 -0.89
N LEU A 232 -2.42 11.57 0.25
CA LEU A 232 -1.11 11.01 0.58
C LEU A 232 -0.61 9.97 -0.45
N PRO A 233 -1.43 8.98 -0.86
CA PRO A 233 -1.03 8.07 -1.94
C PRO A 233 -0.72 8.77 -3.26
N GLY A 234 -1.39 9.90 -3.54
CA GLY A 234 -1.10 10.74 -4.71
C GLY A 234 0.36 11.22 -4.72
N THR A 235 0.83 11.75 -3.59
CA THR A 235 2.22 12.19 -3.43
C THR A 235 3.19 11.01 -3.55
N ILE A 236 2.97 9.94 -2.78
CA ILE A 236 3.88 8.80 -2.70
C ILE A 236 3.93 8.01 -4.01
N GLY A 237 2.78 7.69 -4.62
CA GLY A 237 2.75 6.96 -5.89
C GLY A 237 3.37 7.76 -7.04
N THR A 238 3.28 9.10 -7.01
CA THR A 238 3.97 9.96 -7.97
C THR A 238 5.50 9.92 -7.79
N VAL A 239 5.98 9.88 -6.53
CA VAL A 239 7.40 9.65 -6.25
C VAL A 239 7.83 8.27 -6.74
N MET A 240 7.02 7.22 -6.53
CA MET A 240 7.29 5.87 -7.06
C MET A 240 7.41 5.87 -8.59
N ALA A 241 6.50 6.54 -9.31
CA ALA A 241 6.60 6.68 -10.77
C ALA A 241 7.87 7.43 -11.18
N THR A 242 8.28 8.45 -10.44
CA THR A 242 9.53 9.19 -10.68
C THR A 242 10.74 8.27 -10.53
N GLU A 243 10.79 7.44 -9.49
CA GLU A 243 11.87 6.46 -9.31
C GLU A 243 11.89 5.43 -10.44
N ALA A 244 10.73 4.96 -10.89
CA ALA A 244 10.63 4.06 -12.02
C ALA A 244 11.19 4.68 -13.30
N ILE A 245 10.82 5.92 -13.61
CA ILE A 245 11.34 6.64 -14.78
C ILE A 245 12.87 6.82 -14.69
N LYS A 246 13.41 7.15 -13.50
CA LYS A 246 14.85 7.29 -13.27
C LYS A 246 15.60 5.99 -13.52
N LEU A 247 15.08 4.87 -13.00
CA LEU A 247 15.68 3.55 -13.19
C LEU A 247 15.65 3.12 -14.65
N VAL A 248 14.51 3.26 -15.33
CA VAL A 248 14.35 2.89 -16.73
C VAL A 248 15.29 3.69 -17.63
N THR A 249 15.38 4.99 -17.41
CA THR A 249 16.12 5.91 -18.28
C THR A 249 17.60 6.06 -17.91
N GLY A 250 17.98 5.72 -16.67
CA GLY A 250 19.34 5.90 -16.15
C GLY A 250 19.66 7.35 -15.76
N ILE A 251 18.63 8.19 -15.52
CA ILE A 251 18.82 9.59 -15.16
C ILE A 251 18.79 9.81 -13.65
N GLY A 252 19.53 10.82 -13.20
CA GLY A 252 19.52 11.25 -11.81
C GLY A 252 20.05 10.20 -10.84
N GLU A 253 19.64 10.30 -9.59
CA GLU A 253 20.05 9.40 -8.50
C GLU A 253 18.82 8.73 -7.90
N PRO A 254 18.60 7.41 -8.13
CA PRO A 254 17.50 6.68 -7.52
C PRO A 254 17.59 6.58 -5.99
N LEU A 255 16.48 6.26 -5.34
CA LEU A 255 16.41 6.03 -3.89
C LEU A 255 17.05 4.69 -3.44
N LEU A 256 17.85 4.05 -4.28
CA LEU A 256 18.62 2.87 -3.88
C LEU A 256 19.62 3.23 -2.77
N GLY A 257 19.52 2.56 -1.62
CA GLY A 257 20.30 2.86 -0.41
C GLY A 257 19.77 4.07 0.38
N ARG A 258 18.57 4.54 0.08
CA ARG A 258 17.93 5.66 0.78
C ARG A 258 16.44 5.40 0.99
N LEU A 259 15.94 5.68 2.19
CA LEU A 259 14.53 5.74 2.49
C LEU A 259 14.09 7.20 2.48
N LEU A 260 13.20 7.57 1.57
CA LEU A 260 12.47 8.84 1.60
C LEU A 260 11.30 8.71 2.56
N ILE A 261 11.15 9.66 3.48
CA ILE A 261 10.03 9.76 4.41
C ILE A 261 9.37 11.12 4.18
N TYR A 262 8.08 11.10 3.94
CA TYR A 262 7.23 12.27 3.76
C TYR A 262 6.26 12.39 4.94
N ASP A 263 6.20 13.57 5.54
CA ASP A 263 5.22 13.96 6.55
C ASP A 263 4.29 15.00 5.94
N ALA A 264 3.02 14.62 5.72
CA ALA A 264 2.03 15.50 5.10
C ALA A 264 1.57 16.64 6.03
N LEU A 265 1.65 16.48 7.35
CA LEU A 265 1.27 17.55 8.28
C LEU A 265 2.32 18.64 8.35
N ALA A 266 3.60 18.26 8.35
CA ALA A 266 4.73 19.18 8.34
C ALA A 266 5.15 19.61 6.93
N MET A 267 4.57 19.00 5.86
CA MET A 267 4.98 19.17 4.45
C MET A 267 6.48 19.01 4.26
N SER A 268 7.07 18.03 4.94
CA SER A 268 8.50 17.81 4.94
C SER A 268 8.90 16.48 4.31
N PHE A 269 10.04 16.50 3.60
CA PHE A 269 10.69 15.31 3.08
C PHE A 269 12.03 15.15 3.77
N ARG A 270 12.28 13.98 4.30
CA ARG A 270 13.59 13.60 4.85
C ARG A 270 14.08 12.31 4.24
N THR A 271 15.40 12.14 4.20
CA THR A 271 16.00 10.92 3.65
C THR A 271 16.89 10.28 4.70
N VAL A 272 16.71 8.96 4.89
CA VAL A 272 17.54 8.12 5.77
C VAL A 272 18.40 7.22 4.89
N THR A 273 19.68 7.10 5.21
CA THR A 273 20.60 6.19 4.49
C THR A 273 20.32 4.75 4.93
N LEU A 274 20.10 3.88 3.96
CA LEU A 274 20.02 2.44 4.15
C LEU A 274 21.37 1.78 3.81
N ARG A 275 21.73 0.77 4.56
CA ARG A 275 22.93 -0.03 4.32
C ARG A 275 22.59 -1.50 4.36
N ARG A 276 23.28 -2.28 3.52
CA ARG A 276 23.18 -3.74 3.56
C ARG A 276 23.60 -4.24 4.93
N ASP A 277 22.78 -5.09 5.52
CA ASP A 277 23.14 -5.81 6.74
C ASP A 277 24.06 -6.99 6.38
N PRO A 278 25.32 -7.00 6.87
CA PRO A 278 26.22 -8.12 6.62
C PRO A 278 25.77 -9.45 7.23
N GLY A 279 24.90 -9.40 8.25
CA GLY A 279 24.35 -10.57 8.94
C GLY A 279 23.04 -11.09 8.34
N ARG A 280 22.49 -10.40 7.33
CA ARG A 280 21.23 -10.78 6.72
C ARG A 280 21.28 -12.17 6.09
N VAL A 281 20.29 -13.00 6.41
CA VAL A 281 20.12 -14.30 5.75
C VAL A 281 19.76 -14.08 4.27
N PRO A 282 20.49 -14.71 3.33
CA PRO A 282 20.16 -14.61 1.91
C PRO A 282 18.78 -15.22 1.61
N VAL A 283 18.06 -14.59 0.68
CA VAL A 283 16.83 -15.13 0.13
C VAL A 283 17.19 -16.18 -0.92
N THR A 284 16.84 -17.44 -0.67
CA THR A 284 17.15 -18.57 -1.56
C THR A 284 15.90 -19.26 -2.11
N GLU A 285 14.76 -19.06 -1.47
CA GLU A 285 13.46 -19.62 -1.85
C GLU A 285 12.32 -18.77 -1.33
N LEU A 286 11.12 -18.94 -1.89
CA LEU A 286 9.89 -18.35 -1.37
C LEU A 286 9.32 -19.25 -0.28
N VAL A 287 8.67 -18.63 0.70
CA VAL A 287 8.05 -19.31 1.84
C VAL A 287 6.54 -19.07 1.87
N ASP A 288 5.85 -19.64 2.85
CA ASP A 288 4.49 -19.25 3.20
C ASP A 288 4.53 -17.93 3.98
N TYR A 289 4.21 -16.82 3.32
CA TYR A 289 4.30 -15.47 3.91
C TYR A 289 3.16 -15.18 4.88
N GLU A 290 2.03 -15.85 4.79
CA GLU A 290 0.96 -15.72 5.78
C GLU A 290 1.43 -16.33 7.10
N ALA A 291 1.98 -17.54 7.06
CA ALA A 291 2.59 -18.17 8.23
C ALA A 291 3.82 -17.40 8.74
N PHE A 292 4.69 -16.90 7.83
CA PHE A 292 5.86 -16.09 8.18
C PHE A 292 5.51 -14.81 8.94
N CYS A 293 4.41 -14.14 8.55
CA CYS A 293 3.89 -12.96 9.24
C CYS A 293 3.00 -13.31 10.45
N GLY A 294 2.92 -14.60 10.82
CA GLY A 294 2.11 -15.05 11.96
C GLY A 294 0.61 -14.99 11.71
N ILE A 295 0.18 -14.81 10.46
CA ILE A 295 -1.22 -14.90 10.05
C ILE A 295 -1.54 -16.40 9.91
N VAL A 296 -1.60 -17.09 11.05
CA VAL A 296 -2.07 -18.48 11.08
C VAL A 296 -3.59 -18.41 11.18
N PRO A 297 -4.35 -18.93 10.21
CA PRO A 297 -5.76 -19.13 10.42
C PRO A 297 -5.93 -20.26 11.43
N ASP A 298 -6.04 -19.98 12.71
CA ASP A 298 -6.71 -20.90 13.60
C ASP A 298 -8.22 -20.76 13.37
N ALA A 299 -8.61 -21.09 12.14
CA ALA A 299 -10.00 -21.09 11.69
C ALA A 299 -10.87 -22.00 12.58
N ALA A 300 -10.27 -22.97 13.24
CA ALA A 300 -10.99 -23.88 14.14
C ALA A 300 -11.20 -23.31 15.53
N ALA A 301 -10.26 -22.50 16.07
CA ALA A 301 -10.43 -21.85 17.38
C ALA A 301 -11.32 -20.61 17.25
N SER A 302 -11.14 -19.80 16.21
CA SER A 302 -11.94 -18.61 15.93
C SER A 302 -13.42 -18.95 15.67
N ALA A 303 -13.71 -20.03 14.96
CA ALA A 303 -15.09 -20.45 14.64
C ALA A 303 -15.87 -20.97 15.86
N ARG A 304 -15.18 -21.50 16.89
CA ARG A 304 -15.84 -22.07 18.07
C ARG A 304 -16.32 -21.01 19.08
N SER A 305 -15.80 -19.80 18.98
CA SER A 305 -16.07 -18.70 19.90
C SER A 305 -16.68 -17.48 19.22
N ALA A 306 -17.19 -17.63 17.99
CA ALA A 306 -17.82 -16.56 17.24
C ALA A 306 -19.35 -16.70 17.27
N VAL A 307 -20.05 -15.58 17.44
CA VAL A 307 -21.49 -15.45 17.24
C VAL A 307 -21.77 -14.77 15.90
N THR A 308 -22.77 -15.22 15.17
CA THR A 308 -23.21 -14.57 13.93
C THR A 308 -24.03 -13.31 14.24
N PRO A 309 -24.13 -12.35 13.28
CA PRO A 309 -25.02 -11.20 13.45
C PRO A 309 -26.46 -11.56 13.80
N SER A 310 -27.00 -12.59 13.18
CA SER A 310 -28.37 -13.06 13.44
C SER A 310 -28.53 -13.66 14.84
N GLU A 311 -27.52 -14.38 15.35
CA GLU A 311 -27.51 -14.92 16.70
C GLU A 311 -27.44 -13.81 17.74
N LEU A 312 -26.54 -12.83 17.54
CA LEU A 312 -26.44 -11.67 18.43
C LEU A 312 -27.76 -10.89 18.44
N ARG A 313 -28.37 -10.66 17.28
CA ARG A 313 -29.69 -10.00 17.18
C ARG A 313 -30.72 -10.72 18.03
N ARG A 314 -30.84 -12.05 17.89
CA ARG A 314 -31.75 -12.86 18.68
C ARG A 314 -31.49 -12.74 20.18
N MET A 315 -30.21 -12.78 20.61
CA MET A 315 -29.84 -12.63 22.01
C MET A 315 -30.30 -11.27 22.59
N LEU A 316 -30.13 -10.19 21.81
CA LEU A 316 -30.56 -8.85 22.19
C LEU A 316 -32.09 -8.73 22.24
N ASP A 317 -32.81 -9.29 21.25
CA ASP A 317 -34.28 -9.28 21.18
C ASP A 317 -34.93 -10.10 22.33
N GLU A 318 -34.28 -11.20 22.72
CA GLU A 318 -34.69 -12.01 23.89
C GLU A 318 -34.38 -11.31 25.23
N GLY A 319 -33.73 -10.15 25.21
CA GLY A 319 -33.35 -9.42 26.45
C GLY A 319 -32.35 -10.16 27.31
N ARG A 320 -31.44 -10.96 26.69
CA ARG A 320 -30.39 -11.67 27.45
C ARG A 320 -29.45 -10.67 28.10
N ASP A 321 -29.13 -10.95 29.34
CA ASP A 321 -28.12 -10.20 30.06
C ASP A 321 -26.74 -10.55 29.48
N LEU A 322 -26.19 -9.65 28.67
CA LEU A 322 -24.85 -9.77 28.04
C LEU A 322 -24.16 -8.42 27.97
N ALA A 323 -22.84 -8.43 28.06
CA ALA A 323 -22.01 -7.24 27.86
C ALA A 323 -21.54 -7.19 26.38
N LEU A 324 -22.11 -6.28 25.61
CA LEU A 324 -21.67 -6.02 24.25
C LEU A 324 -20.55 -4.97 24.27
N ILE A 325 -19.36 -5.32 23.77
CA ILE A 325 -18.16 -4.49 23.86
C ILE A 325 -17.58 -4.21 22.48
N ASP A 326 -17.46 -2.93 22.15
CA ASP A 326 -16.76 -2.46 20.96
C ASP A 326 -15.27 -2.27 21.28
N VAL A 327 -14.42 -3.00 20.57
CA VAL A 327 -12.95 -2.93 20.78
C VAL A 327 -12.25 -1.98 19.80
N ARG A 328 -13.01 -1.17 19.08
CA ARG A 328 -12.49 -0.19 18.11
C ARG A 328 -12.02 1.09 18.81
N GLU A 329 -11.50 2.01 17.98
CA GLU A 329 -11.09 3.32 18.45
C GLU A 329 -12.29 4.28 18.65
N PRO A 330 -12.18 5.31 19.53
CA PRO A 330 -13.24 6.29 19.76
C PRO A 330 -13.78 6.94 18.48
N VAL A 331 -12.91 7.23 17.51
CA VAL A 331 -13.31 7.83 16.23
C VAL A 331 -14.19 6.88 15.40
N GLU A 332 -13.95 5.59 15.46
CA GLU A 332 -14.78 4.58 14.77
C GLU A 332 -16.15 4.43 15.44
N TRP A 333 -16.20 4.57 16.77
CA TRP A 333 -17.43 4.58 17.56
C TRP A 333 -18.34 5.76 17.22
N GLU A 334 -17.76 6.91 16.87
CA GLU A 334 -18.52 8.09 16.45
C GLU A 334 -19.18 7.90 15.08
N ILE A 335 -18.56 7.09 14.20
CA ILE A 335 -19.10 6.81 12.84
C ILE A 335 -20.33 5.89 12.92
N VAL A 336 -20.20 4.79 13.63
CA VAL A 336 -21.26 3.77 13.77
C VAL A 336 -21.01 2.94 15.00
N ARG A 337 -22.09 2.48 15.66
CA ARG A 337 -22.01 1.54 16.78
C ARG A 337 -23.27 0.68 16.84
N ILE A 338 -23.18 -0.46 17.49
CA ILE A 338 -24.34 -1.30 17.80
C ILE A 338 -24.95 -0.76 19.11
N ASP A 339 -26.25 -0.54 19.14
CA ASP A 339 -26.95 -0.02 20.29
C ASP A 339 -26.75 -0.92 21.53
N GLY A 340 -26.57 -0.31 22.70
CA GLY A 340 -26.31 -1.01 23.95
C GLY A 340 -24.85 -1.44 24.15
N ALA A 341 -23.97 -1.21 23.18
CA ALA A 341 -22.56 -1.54 23.34
C ALA A 341 -21.81 -0.52 24.23
N ARG A 342 -20.71 -0.99 24.85
CA ARG A 342 -19.73 -0.18 25.56
C ARG A 342 -18.42 -0.16 24.80
N LEU A 343 -17.82 1.02 24.62
CA LEU A 343 -16.50 1.16 24.01
C LEU A 343 -15.39 0.80 25.00
N VAL A 344 -14.54 -0.15 24.62
CA VAL A 344 -13.31 -0.53 25.32
C VAL A 344 -12.24 -0.82 24.27
N PRO A 345 -11.41 0.16 23.90
CA PRO A 345 -10.39 -0.02 22.88
C PRO A 345 -9.51 -1.27 23.08
N LYS A 346 -9.19 -1.97 22.00
CA LYS A 346 -8.44 -3.24 22.00
C LYS A 346 -7.18 -3.17 22.88
N ASP A 347 -6.40 -2.11 22.76
CA ASP A 347 -5.10 -1.98 23.44
C ASP A 347 -5.26 -1.97 24.97
N ARG A 348 -6.37 -1.47 25.51
CA ARG A 348 -6.67 -1.54 26.95
C ARG A 348 -7.01 -2.96 27.43
N ILE A 349 -7.52 -3.80 26.53
CA ILE A 349 -7.72 -5.24 26.82
C ILE A 349 -6.39 -5.97 26.72
N LEU A 350 -5.60 -5.72 25.65
CA LEU A 350 -4.30 -6.36 25.45
C LEU A 350 -3.31 -6.04 26.58
N SER A 351 -3.32 -4.81 27.09
CA SER A 351 -2.49 -4.40 28.24
C SER A 351 -2.95 -4.97 29.58
N GLY A 352 -4.16 -5.54 29.64
CA GLY A 352 -4.75 -6.03 30.89
C GLY A 352 -5.35 -4.93 31.78
N GLU A 353 -5.24 -3.65 31.41
CA GLU A 353 -5.67 -2.49 32.20
C GLU A 353 -7.14 -2.57 32.63
N VAL A 354 -8.00 -3.08 31.77
CA VAL A 354 -9.47 -3.05 31.97
C VAL A 354 -10.05 -4.41 32.40
N LEU A 355 -9.24 -5.46 32.54
CA LEU A 355 -9.75 -6.80 32.80
C LEU A 355 -10.52 -6.90 34.15
N ALA A 356 -10.09 -6.14 35.17
CA ALA A 356 -10.76 -6.09 36.46
C ALA A 356 -12.12 -5.37 36.41
N ASP A 357 -12.33 -4.49 35.43
CA ASP A 357 -13.55 -3.70 35.24
C ASP A 357 -14.60 -4.40 34.37
N LEU A 358 -14.22 -5.53 33.74
CA LEU A 358 -15.13 -6.32 32.93
C LEU A 358 -15.99 -7.26 33.79
N PRO A 359 -17.24 -7.51 33.39
CA PRO A 359 -18.14 -8.37 34.15
C PRO A 359 -17.68 -9.82 34.09
N GLN A 360 -17.40 -10.42 35.26
CA GLN A 360 -16.88 -11.79 35.38
C GLN A 360 -17.95 -12.88 35.18
N ASN A 361 -19.21 -12.56 35.44
CA ASN A 361 -20.30 -13.52 35.45
C ASN A 361 -21.38 -13.23 34.38
N THR A 362 -21.16 -12.30 33.51
CA THR A 362 -22.05 -11.96 32.39
C THR A 362 -21.38 -12.34 31.07
N PRO A 363 -22.06 -13.04 30.16
CA PRO A 363 -21.54 -13.32 28.85
C PRO A 363 -21.05 -12.06 28.13
N ILE A 364 -19.86 -12.10 27.54
CA ILE A 364 -19.28 -10.98 26.83
C ILE A 364 -19.30 -11.27 25.34
N VAL A 365 -19.79 -10.31 24.55
CA VAL A 365 -19.66 -10.35 23.08
C VAL A 365 -18.82 -9.17 22.65
N LEU A 366 -17.62 -9.45 22.14
CA LEU A 366 -16.73 -8.45 21.57
C LEU A 366 -17.05 -8.21 20.10
N TYR A 367 -16.95 -6.98 19.61
CA TYR A 367 -16.95 -6.72 18.19
C TYR A 367 -15.95 -5.63 17.80
N CYS A 368 -15.51 -5.69 16.54
CA CYS A 368 -14.74 -4.63 15.91
C CYS A 368 -15.32 -4.32 14.52
N LYS A 369 -14.51 -3.80 13.60
CA LYS A 369 -14.96 -3.50 12.23
C LYS A 369 -15.33 -4.77 11.46
N THR A 370 -14.42 -5.77 11.39
CA THR A 370 -14.52 -6.97 10.55
C THR A 370 -14.45 -8.30 11.31
N GLY A 371 -14.24 -8.26 12.64
CA GLY A 371 -14.08 -9.45 13.49
C GLY A 371 -12.63 -9.78 13.88
N ILE A 372 -11.62 -9.26 13.18
CA ILE A 372 -10.20 -9.60 13.41
C ILE A 372 -9.73 -9.09 14.77
N ARG A 373 -9.81 -7.79 15.04
CA ARG A 373 -9.38 -7.18 16.33
C ARG A 373 -10.14 -7.73 17.54
N SER A 374 -11.41 -8.08 17.34
CA SER A 374 -12.23 -8.65 18.42
C SER A 374 -11.88 -10.12 18.69
N ALA A 375 -11.41 -10.88 17.69
CA ALA A 375 -10.86 -12.21 17.90
C ALA A 375 -9.56 -12.18 18.71
N GLU A 376 -8.63 -11.26 18.39
CA GLU A 376 -7.40 -11.05 19.16
C GLU A 376 -7.69 -10.66 20.62
N ALA A 377 -8.62 -9.72 20.85
CA ALA A 377 -9.03 -9.32 22.18
C ALA A 377 -9.68 -10.48 22.96
N LEU A 378 -10.46 -11.32 22.26
CA LEU A 378 -11.09 -12.50 22.85
C LEU A 378 -10.05 -13.49 23.39
N GLU A 379 -8.95 -13.73 22.70
CA GLU A 379 -7.89 -14.61 23.20
C GLU A 379 -7.31 -14.14 24.53
N VAL A 380 -7.19 -12.83 24.73
CA VAL A 380 -6.74 -12.27 26.00
C VAL A 380 -7.76 -12.51 27.10
N LEU A 381 -9.06 -12.29 26.81
CA LEU A 381 -10.12 -12.54 27.77
C LEU A 381 -10.20 -14.01 28.18
N VAL A 382 -10.12 -14.93 27.23
CA VAL A 382 -10.13 -16.38 27.50
C VAL A 382 -8.95 -16.78 28.39
N ARG A 383 -7.74 -16.29 28.10
CA ARG A 383 -6.56 -16.51 28.94
C ARG A 383 -6.69 -15.92 30.34
N ALA A 384 -7.44 -14.83 30.48
CA ALA A 384 -7.73 -14.20 31.76
C ALA A 384 -8.89 -14.85 32.55
N GLY A 385 -9.51 -15.93 32.00
CA GLY A 385 -10.54 -16.72 32.67
C GLY A 385 -11.99 -16.36 32.33
N PHE A 386 -12.24 -15.50 31.34
CA PHE A 386 -13.59 -15.19 30.84
C PHE A 386 -14.11 -16.31 29.94
N SER A 387 -14.69 -17.37 30.50
CA SER A 387 -15.11 -18.58 29.80
C SER A 387 -16.29 -18.37 28.84
N ASP A 388 -17.14 -17.37 29.10
CA ASP A 388 -18.36 -17.08 28.33
C ASP A 388 -18.15 -15.86 27.41
N ALA A 389 -16.90 -15.55 27.06
CA ALA A 389 -16.57 -14.52 26.10
C ALA A 389 -16.62 -15.10 24.67
N THR A 390 -17.20 -14.31 23.76
CA THR A 390 -17.29 -14.59 22.32
C THR A 390 -17.00 -13.32 21.52
N HIS A 391 -16.92 -13.42 20.19
CA HIS A 391 -16.84 -12.25 19.33
C HIS A 391 -17.82 -12.32 18.16
N LEU A 392 -18.21 -11.16 17.63
CA LEU A 392 -19.11 -11.04 16.49
C LEU A 392 -18.39 -11.35 15.20
N HIS A 393 -18.79 -12.40 14.51
CA HIS A 393 -18.27 -12.76 13.20
C HIS A 393 -18.57 -11.66 12.17
N GLY A 394 -17.54 -11.22 11.41
CA GLY A 394 -17.67 -10.15 10.43
C GLY A 394 -17.87 -8.75 11.03
N GLY A 395 -17.90 -8.61 12.34
CA GLY A 395 -17.95 -7.33 13.07
C GLY A 395 -19.14 -6.45 12.74
N VAL A 396 -18.99 -5.13 12.97
CA VAL A 396 -20.07 -4.16 12.74
C VAL A 396 -20.46 -4.04 11.27
N ILE A 397 -19.56 -4.37 10.33
CA ILE A 397 -19.89 -4.41 8.90
C ILE A 397 -20.91 -5.49 8.61
N ALA A 398 -20.68 -6.72 9.08
CA ALA A 398 -21.64 -7.82 8.90
C ALA A 398 -22.96 -7.53 9.62
N TRP A 399 -22.91 -6.91 10.80
CA TRP A 399 -24.09 -6.44 11.49
C TRP A 399 -24.91 -5.46 10.67
N ALA A 400 -24.26 -4.40 10.12
CA ALA A 400 -24.92 -3.41 9.28
C ALA A 400 -25.53 -4.05 8.00
N GLN A 401 -24.83 -4.99 7.39
CA GLN A 401 -25.32 -5.64 6.15
C GLN A 401 -26.48 -6.62 6.38
N GLN A 402 -26.48 -7.34 7.49
CA GLN A 402 -27.38 -8.47 7.72
C GLN A 402 -28.54 -8.17 8.68
N VAL A 403 -28.35 -7.22 9.60
CA VAL A 403 -29.27 -6.97 10.72
C VAL A 403 -29.84 -5.56 10.68
N ASP A 404 -29.01 -4.56 10.49
CA ASP A 404 -29.43 -3.15 10.49
C ASP A 404 -28.84 -2.37 9.30
N PRO A 405 -29.45 -2.48 8.12
CA PRO A 405 -29.01 -1.79 6.91
C PRO A 405 -29.10 -0.25 6.98
N SER A 406 -29.66 0.33 8.05
CA SER A 406 -29.68 1.76 8.26
C SER A 406 -28.34 2.31 8.75
N LEU A 407 -27.48 1.43 9.30
CA LEU A 407 -26.17 1.81 9.79
C LEU A 407 -25.18 2.03 8.63
N PRO A 408 -24.32 3.07 8.72
CA PRO A 408 -23.31 3.29 7.70
C PRO A 408 -22.24 2.20 7.73
N VAL A 409 -21.82 1.78 6.54
CA VAL A 409 -20.64 0.92 6.33
C VAL A 409 -19.46 1.82 5.93
N TYR A 410 -18.28 1.66 6.57
CA TYR A 410 -17.12 2.54 6.37
C TYR A 410 -15.81 1.75 6.17
#